data_6ce3b16412e879a05850c2bb8bd973a6
#
_entry.id   6ce3b16412e879a05850c2bb8bd973a6
#
_cell.length_a   1.000
_cell.length_b   1.000
_cell.length_c   1.000
_cell.angle_alpha   90.00
_cell.angle_beta   90.00
_cell.angle_gamma   90.00
#
_symmetry.space_group_name_H-M   'P 1'
#
loop_
_entity.id
_entity.type
_entity.pdbx_description
1 polymer ?
#
loop_
_entity_poly.entity_id
_entity_poly.type
_entity_poly.pdbx_seq_one_letter_code
_entity_poly.pdbx_strand_id
1 'polypeptide(L)'
;DLPICVIALAAASLIILFSKHKPAALIKEVDWVLLLFFAALFIVVGAVRYTGLLDSLLAIPLKDDFAGLLSIHGISLVMSQILSNVPYTVLMLPLMETVNSETLWLALASASTLAGNATIIGAMANIIVIESADKYGIKIGFWEFFKSGIILTVLSFILSIVVLLIVG
;
A
#
# COMPACT_ATOMS: atom_id res chain seq x y z
N ASP A 1 -2.51 4.31 24.31
CA ASP A 1 -1.90 4.72 23.02
C ASP A 1 -2.92 5.54 22.24
N LEU A 2 -2.51 6.73 21.75
CA LEU A 2 -3.38 7.58 20.93
C LEU A 2 -3.44 7.03 19.50
N PRO A 3 -4.65 6.94 18.90
CA PRO A 3 -4.77 6.53 17.49
C PRO A 3 -3.98 7.49 16.58
N ILE A 4 -3.32 6.94 15.56
CA ILE A 4 -2.48 7.70 14.62
C ILE A 4 -3.24 8.83 13.92
N CYS A 5 -4.55 8.63 13.66
CA CYS A 5 -5.42 9.65 13.08
C CYS A 5 -5.58 10.87 13.98
N VAL A 6 -5.64 10.67 15.31
CA VAL A 6 -5.73 11.77 16.29
C VAL A 6 -4.42 12.54 16.33
N ILE A 7 -3.28 11.84 16.29
CA ILE A 7 -1.96 12.46 16.23
C ILE A 7 -1.81 13.30 14.96
N ALA A 8 -2.21 12.75 13.82
CA ALA A 8 -2.15 13.44 12.53
C ALA A 8 -3.04 14.69 12.49
N LEU A 9 -4.28 14.60 13.01
CA LEU A 9 -5.18 15.74 13.11
C LEU A 9 -4.66 16.82 14.07
N ALA A 10 -4.10 16.43 15.19
CA ALA A 10 -3.49 17.36 16.14
C ALA A 10 -2.29 18.10 15.48
N ALA A 11 -1.41 17.36 14.81
CA ALA A 11 -0.27 17.93 14.09
C ALA A 11 -0.73 18.90 12.99
N ALA A 12 -1.71 18.51 12.17
CA ALA A 12 -2.28 19.37 11.13
C ALA A 12 -2.89 20.65 11.74
N SER A 13 -3.62 20.53 12.86
CA SER A 13 -4.22 21.67 13.55
C SER A 13 -3.16 22.62 14.08
N LEU A 14 -2.08 22.09 14.68
CA LEU A 14 -0.96 22.91 15.14
C LEU A 14 -0.27 23.63 13.98
N ILE A 15 -0.03 22.95 12.86
CA ILE A 15 0.57 23.57 11.67
C ILE A 15 -0.32 24.72 11.17
N ILE A 16 -1.64 24.52 11.08
CA ILE A 16 -2.57 25.57 10.64
C ILE A 16 -2.55 26.77 11.62
N LEU A 17 -2.53 26.50 12.93
CA LEU A 17 -2.55 27.55 13.95
C LEU A 17 -1.26 28.39 13.96
N PHE A 18 -0.11 27.74 13.78
CA PHE A 18 1.19 28.42 13.81
C PHE A 18 1.70 28.84 12.42
N SER A 19 1.02 28.46 11.35
CA SER A 19 1.35 28.87 9.99
C SER A 19 1.06 30.37 9.80
N LYS A 20 1.93 31.04 9.03
CA LYS A 20 1.69 32.41 8.56
C LYS A 20 0.70 32.48 7.39
N HIS A 21 0.29 31.34 6.87
CA HIS A 21 -0.65 31.23 5.75
C HIS A 21 -2.11 31.23 6.24
N LYS A 22 -3.01 31.74 5.41
CA LYS A 22 -4.45 31.68 5.73
C LYS A 22 -4.91 30.21 5.68
N PRO A 23 -5.67 29.72 6.69
CA PRO A 23 -6.17 28.34 6.70
C PRO A 23 -6.87 27.91 5.43
N ALA A 24 -7.68 28.83 4.84
CA ALA A 24 -8.37 28.57 3.59
C ALA A 24 -7.43 28.32 2.39
N ALA A 25 -6.23 28.90 2.39
CA ALA A 25 -5.22 28.64 1.36
C ALA A 25 -4.61 27.24 1.51
N LEU A 26 -4.29 26.85 2.75
CA LEU A 26 -3.76 25.51 3.04
C LEU A 26 -4.77 24.42 2.71
N ILE A 27 -6.06 24.61 3.04
CA ILE A 27 -7.11 23.65 2.74
C ILE A 27 -7.32 23.47 1.23
N LYS A 28 -7.12 24.54 0.44
CA LYS A 28 -7.22 24.46 -1.03
C LYS A 28 -6.09 23.65 -1.68
N GLU A 29 -4.95 23.56 -1.03
CA GLU A 29 -3.81 22.76 -1.52
C GLU A 29 -3.96 21.25 -1.23
N VAL A 30 -4.96 20.88 -0.40
CA VAL A 30 -5.28 19.47 -0.16
C VAL A 30 -5.82 18.85 -1.44
N ASP A 31 -5.27 17.73 -1.84
CA ASP A 31 -5.76 16.97 -2.98
C ASP A 31 -7.05 16.21 -2.62
N TRP A 32 -8.18 16.91 -2.74
CA TRP A 32 -9.52 16.38 -2.47
C TRP A 32 -9.90 15.25 -3.42
N VAL A 33 -9.38 15.27 -4.65
CA VAL A 33 -9.66 14.23 -5.65
C VAL A 33 -9.02 12.92 -5.19
N LEU A 34 -7.77 12.97 -4.70
CA LEU A 34 -7.08 11.83 -4.14
C LEU A 34 -7.80 11.26 -2.91
N LEU A 35 -8.29 12.13 -2.00
CA LEU A 35 -9.04 11.68 -0.83
C LEU A 35 -10.37 11.01 -1.22
N LEU A 36 -11.10 11.56 -2.18
CA LEU A 36 -12.32 10.95 -2.70
C LEU A 36 -12.04 9.63 -3.41
N PHE A 37 -10.94 9.55 -4.15
CA PHE A 37 -10.49 8.30 -4.78
C PHE A 37 -10.26 7.20 -3.71
N PHE A 38 -9.53 7.49 -2.64
CA PHE A 38 -9.33 6.53 -1.55
C PHE A 38 -10.64 6.13 -0.88
N ALA A 39 -11.53 7.10 -0.60
CA ALA A 39 -12.83 6.80 -0.01
C ALA A 39 -13.65 5.85 -0.91
N ALA A 40 -13.72 6.12 -2.21
CA ALA A 40 -14.39 5.25 -3.18
C ALA A 40 -13.74 3.86 -3.24
N LEU A 41 -12.42 3.79 -3.21
CA LEU A 41 -11.66 2.54 -3.24
C LEU A 41 -11.95 1.68 -2.00
N PHE A 42 -12.01 2.27 -0.80
CA PHE A 42 -12.38 1.55 0.42
C PHE A 42 -13.83 1.04 0.39
N ILE A 43 -14.76 1.80 -0.21
CA ILE A 43 -16.14 1.35 -0.41
C ILE A 43 -16.18 0.12 -1.33
N VAL A 44 -15.44 0.15 -2.45
CA VAL A 44 -15.35 -0.98 -3.38
C VAL A 44 -14.75 -2.21 -2.70
N VAL A 45 -13.63 -2.06 -1.99
CA VAL A 45 -12.99 -3.15 -1.23
C VAL A 45 -13.95 -3.71 -0.16
N GLY A 46 -14.66 -2.82 0.55
CA GLY A 46 -15.71 -3.23 1.48
C GLY A 46 -16.82 -4.05 0.82
N ALA A 47 -17.31 -3.61 -0.34
CA ALA A 47 -18.33 -4.34 -1.10
C ALA A 47 -17.82 -5.72 -1.57
N VAL A 48 -16.59 -5.81 -2.06
CA VAL A 48 -15.97 -7.08 -2.49
C VAL A 48 -15.89 -8.08 -1.32
N ARG A 49 -15.60 -7.61 -0.10
CA ARG A 49 -15.63 -8.47 1.12
C ARG A 49 -17.03 -9.07 1.38
N TYR A 50 -18.09 -8.29 1.17
CA TYR A 50 -19.47 -8.76 1.39
C TYR A 50 -19.93 -9.79 0.33
N THR A 51 -19.33 -9.81 -0.86
CA THR A 51 -19.73 -10.75 -1.93
C THR A 51 -19.15 -12.15 -1.77
N GLY A 52 -18.20 -12.37 -0.84
CA GLY A 52 -17.49 -13.65 -0.70
C GLY A 52 -16.59 -14.02 -1.87
N LEU A 53 -16.41 -13.13 -2.86
CA LEU A 53 -15.55 -13.36 -4.01
C LEU A 53 -14.09 -13.60 -3.62
N LEU A 54 -13.70 -13.10 -2.46
CA LEU A 54 -12.33 -13.24 -1.96
C LEU A 54 -12.12 -14.51 -1.13
N ASP A 55 -13.17 -15.12 -0.62
CA ASP A 55 -13.04 -16.31 0.22
C ASP A 55 -12.39 -17.45 -0.57
N SER A 56 -12.67 -17.55 -1.87
CA SER A 56 -12.03 -18.52 -2.76
C SER A 56 -10.60 -18.14 -3.16
N LEU A 57 -10.29 -16.84 -3.24
CA LEU A 57 -8.94 -16.33 -3.55
C LEU A 57 -8.04 -16.31 -2.31
N LEU A 58 -8.65 -16.14 -1.13
CA LEU A 58 -7.96 -16.11 0.16
C LEU A 58 -7.94 -17.47 0.87
N ALA A 59 -8.55 -18.51 0.29
CA ALA A 59 -8.52 -19.90 0.80
C ALA A 59 -7.12 -20.55 0.73
N ILE A 60 -6.06 -19.76 0.59
CA ILE A 60 -4.68 -20.22 0.61
C ILE A 60 -4.30 -20.43 2.08
N PRO A 61 -3.96 -21.66 2.49
CA PRO A 61 -3.50 -21.91 3.85
C PRO A 61 -2.15 -21.22 4.06
N LEU A 62 -2.18 -20.06 4.70
CA LEU A 62 -0.97 -19.36 5.09
C LEU A 62 -0.36 -20.07 6.32
N LYS A 63 0.79 -20.70 6.14
CA LYS A 63 1.58 -21.28 7.20
C LYS A 63 2.75 -20.36 7.50
N ASP A 64 3.21 -20.39 8.74
CA ASP A 64 4.40 -19.65 9.16
C ASP A 64 5.66 -20.45 8.76
N ASP A 65 5.90 -20.49 7.45
CA ASP A 65 7.04 -21.16 6.83
C ASP A 65 7.48 -20.40 5.56
N PHE A 66 8.54 -20.86 4.93
CA PHE A 66 9.05 -20.28 3.68
C PHE A 66 7.98 -20.22 2.58
N ALA A 67 7.12 -21.24 2.48
CA ALA A 67 6.07 -21.28 1.47
C ALA A 67 4.99 -20.21 1.74
N GLY A 68 4.64 -19.99 3.00
CA GLY A 68 3.73 -18.91 3.39
C GLY A 68 4.29 -17.52 3.11
N LEU A 69 5.57 -17.29 3.40
CA LEU A 69 6.25 -16.04 3.07
C LEU A 69 6.24 -15.80 1.55
N LEU A 70 6.60 -16.80 0.77
CA LEU A 70 6.61 -16.72 -0.69
C LEU A 70 5.20 -16.47 -1.24
N SER A 71 4.19 -17.12 -0.67
CA SER A 71 2.79 -16.94 -1.06
C SER A 71 2.31 -15.50 -0.81
N ILE A 72 2.58 -14.93 0.37
CA ILE A 72 2.23 -13.54 0.69
C ILE A 72 2.92 -12.58 -0.28
N HIS A 73 4.22 -12.75 -0.56
CA HIS A 73 4.95 -11.89 -1.49
C HIS A 73 4.40 -12.01 -2.92
N GLY A 74 4.12 -13.23 -3.38
CA GLY A 74 3.55 -13.49 -4.70
C GLY A 74 2.16 -12.91 -4.88
N ILE A 75 1.27 -13.12 -3.90
CA ILE A 75 -0.09 -12.55 -3.89
C ILE A 75 0.00 -11.02 -3.85
N SER A 76 0.84 -10.46 -2.97
CA SER A 76 1.05 -9.01 -2.87
C SER A 76 1.50 -8.41 -4.19
N LEU A 77 2.41 -9.08 -4.92
CA LEU A 77 2.86 -8.60 -6.22
C LEU A 77 1.71 -8.43 -7.20
N VAL A 78 0.84 -9.43 -7.31
CA VAL A 78 -0.28 -9.41 -8.27
C VAL A 78 -1.38 -8.46 -7.79
N MET A 79 -1.80 -8.62 -6.54
CA MET A 79 -2.96 -7.88 -6.01
C MET A 79 -2.69 -6.39 -5.84
N SER A 80 -1.45 -5.98 -5.53
CA SER A 80 -1.09 -4.56 -5.49
C SER A 80 -1.18 -3.88 -6.85
N GLN A 81 -0.99 -4.62 -7.96
CA GLN A 81 -1.15 -4.03 -9.29
C GLN A 81 -2.64 -3.85 -9.68
N ILE A 82 -3.54 -4.62 -9.07
CA ILE A 82 -4.98 -4.55 -9.37
C ILE A 82 -5.69 -3.55 -8.45
N LEU A 83 -5.37 -3.61 -7.16
CA LEU A 83 -6.09 -2.86 -6.11
C LEU A 83 -5.27 -1.68 -5.55
N SER A 84 -4.00 -1.56 -5.90
CA SER A 84 -3.00 -0.75 -5.18
C SER A 84 -2.66 -1.35 -3.79
N ASN A 85 -1.50 -0.99 -3.25
CA ASN A 85 -0.94 -1.62 -2.05
C ASN A 85 -1.80 -1.44 -0.78
N VAL A 86 -2.32 -0.24 -0.53
CA VAL A 86 -3.09 0.06 0.70
C VAL A 86 -4.44 -0.69 0.72
N PRO A 87 -5.29 -0.60 -0.32
CA PRO A 87 -6.54 -1.36 -0.35
C PRO A 87 -6.34 -2.87 -0.30
N TYR A 88 -5.30 -3.38 -0.96
CA TYR A 88 -4.93 -4.79 -0.86
C TYR A 88 -4.62 -5.18 0.58
N THR A 89 -3.82 -4.39 1.29
CA THR A 89 -3.50 -4.67 2.70
C THR A 89 -4.75 -4.69 3.56
N VAL A 90 -5.66 -3.72 3.40
CA VAL A 90 -6.94 -3.68 4.14
C VAL A 90 -7.80 -4.91 3.83
N LEU A 91 -7.76 -5.39 2.59
CA LEU A 91 -8.47 -6.59 2.17
C LEU A 91 -7.95 -7.85 2.87
N MET A 92 -6.64 -7.92 3.11
CA MET A 92 -5.99 -9.07 3.74
C MET A 92 -6.20 -9.12 5.28
N LEU A 93 -6.59 -8.02 5.94
CA LEU A 93 -6.71 -7.97 7.40
C LEU A 93 -7.53 -9.12 8.01
N PRO A 94 -8.75 -9.47 7.52
CA PRO A 94 -9.51 -10.55 8.12
C PRO A 94 -8.82 -11.92 8.03
N LEU A 95 -8.09 -12.17 6.93
CA LEU A 95 -7.32 -13.39 6.78
C LEU A 95 -6.16 -13.40 7.78
N MET A 96 -5.46 -12.29 7.92
CA MET A 96 -4.32 -12.17 8.84
C MET A 96 -4.74 -12.28 10.31
N GLU A 97 -5.96 -11.84 10.65
CA GLU A 97 -6.52 -12.00 12.00
C GLU A 97 -6.74 -13.48 12.38
N THR A 98 -6.92 -14.37 11.39
CA THR A 98 -7.03 -15.82 11.62
C THR A 98 -5.68 -16.51 11.77
N VAL A 99 -4.60 -15.84 11.36
CA VAL A 99 -3.23 -16.37 11.38
C VAL A 99 -2.48 -15.76 12.57
N ASN A 100 -2.18 -16.57 13.56
CA ASN A 100 -1.46 -16.12 14.76
C ASN A 100 0.08 -16.18 14.54
N SER A 101 0.57 -15.35 13.60
CA SER A 101 1.99 -15.27 13.26
C SER A 101 2.39 -13.81 13.03
N GLU A 102 3.32 -13.32 13.86
CA GLU A 102 3.90 -11.99 13.72
C GLU A 102 4.73 -11.87 12.43
N THR A 103 5.45 -12.92 12.07
CA THR A 103 6.25 -12.99 10.84
C THR A 103 5.41 -12.78 9.60
N LEU A 104 4.21 -13.41 9.53
CA LEU A 104 3.32 -13.24 8.40
C LEU A 104 2.67 -11.84 8.35
N TRP A 105 2.43 -11.20 9.50
CA TRP A 105 2.01 -9.79 9.54
C TRP A 105 3.11 -8.86 9.00
N LEU A 106 4.36 -9.08 9.39
CA LEU A 106 5.50 -8.34 8.86
C LEU A 106 5.72 -8.62 7.36
N ALA A 107 5.48 -9.87 6.93
CA ALA A 107 5.52 -10.25 5.53
C ALA A 107 4.47 -9.50 4.71
N LEU A 108 3.22 -9.40 5.18
CA LEU A 108 2.17 -8.64 4.50
C LEU A 108 2.54 -7.15 4.40
N ALA A 109 3.00 -6.56 5.49
CA ALA A 109 3.37 -5.14 5.54
C ALA A 109 4.53 -4.82 4.57
N SER A 110 5.58 -5.63 4.58
CA SER A 110 6.72 -5.45 3.68
C SER A 110 6.36 -5.76 2.23
N ALA A 111 5.74 -6.92 1.97
CA ALA A 111 5.42 -7.37 0.63
C ALA A 111 4.45 -6.43 -0.09
N SER A 112 3.37 -5.98 0.58
CA SER A 112 2.41 -5.04 -0.02
C SER A 112 3.06 -3.73 -0.42
N THR A 113 3.95 -3.21 0.41
CA THR A 113 4.68 -1.96 0.14
C THR A 113 5.68 -2.13 -1.00
N LEU A 114 6.51 -3.18 -0.95
CA LEU A 114 7.54 -3.45 -1.95
C LEU A 114 6.93 -3.82 -3.32
N ALA A 115 5.79 -4.51 -3.34
CA ALA A 115 5.03 -4.83 -4.55
C ALA A 115 4.61 -3.56 -5.32
N GLY A 116 4.34 -2.48 -4.60
CA GLY A 116 3.98 -1.19 -5.19
C GLY A 116 5.05 -0.62 -6.13
N ASN A 117 6.31 -1.03 -5.97
CA ASN A 117 7.40 -0.56 -6.82
C ASN A 117 7.40 -1.19 -8.22
N ALA A 118 6.68 -2.28 -8.45
CA ALA A 118 6.73 -3.03 -9.72
C ALA A 118 6.18 -2.23 -10.90
N THR A 119 5.06 -1.52 -10.71
CA THR A 119 4.46 -0.68 -11.76
C THR A 119 3.98 0.67 -11.23
N ILE A 120 3.68 1.60 -12.13
CA ILE A 120 3.13 2.91 -11.79
C ILE A 120 1.85 2.78 -10.96
N ILE A 121 0.97 1.85 -11.31
CA ILE A 121 -0.33 1.66 -10.66
C ILE A 121 -0.24 0.82 -9.37
N GLY A 122 0.88 0.18 -9.11
CA GLY A 122 1.09 -0.67 -7.93
C GLY A 122 1.00 0.09 -6.60
N ALA A 123 1.31 1.38 -6.62
CA ALA A 123 1.13 2.28 -5.47
C ALA A 123 0.70 3.67 -5.92
N MET A 124 -0.22 4.27 -5.18
CA MET A 124 -0.69 5.64 -5.45
C MET A 124 0.45 6.67 -5.37
N ALA A 125 1.41 6.45 -4.49
CA ALA A 125 2.60 7.30 -4.37
C ALA A 125 3.37 7.44 -5.69
N ASN A 126 3.43 6.40 -6.52
CA ASN A 126 4.09 6.44 -7.83
C ASN A 126 3.39 7.40 -8.78
N ILE A 127 2.05 7.40 -8.79
CA ILE A 127 1.25 8.31 -9.62
C ILE A 127 1.51 9.76 -9.21
N ILE A 128 1.52 10.05 -7.90
CA ILE A 128 1.79 11.40 -7.37
C ILE A 128 3.19 11.87 -7.80
N VAL A 129 4.19 11.00 -7.71
CA VAL A 129 5.57 11.33 -8.13
C VAL A 129 5.63 11.61 -9.64
N ILE A 130 4.97 10.79 -10.46
CA ILE A 130 4.95 10.95 -11.91
C ILE A 130 4.22 12.22 -12.33
N GLU A 131 3.07 12.50 -11.73
CA GLU A 131 2.34 13.76 -11.98
C GLU A 131 3.17 14.98 -11.56
N SER A 132 3.90 14.86 -10.45
CA SER A 132 4.80 15.93 -10.01
C SER A 132 5.96 16.12 -10.99
N ALA A 133 6.55 15.04 -11.51
CA ALA A 133 7.62 15.09 -12.51
C ALA A 133 7.13 15.72 -13.83
N ASP A 134 5.90 15.39 -14.27
CA ASP A 134 5.31 15.95 -15.51
C ASP A 134 5.14 17.48 -15.42
N LYS A 135 4.86 18.04 -14.25
CA LYS A 135 4.82 19.50 -14.02
C LYS A 135 6.17 20.19 -14.32
N TYR A 136 7.27 19.45 -14.21
CA TYR A 136 8.61 19.91 -14.56
C TYR A 136 9.05 19.50 -15.97
N GLY A 137 8.15 18.96 -16.79
CA GLY A 137 8.42 18.52 -18.17
C GLY A 137 9.13 17.16 -18.26
N ILE A 138 9.22 16.42 -17.15
CA ILE A 138 9.83 15.09 -17.11
C ILE A 138 8.75 14.03 -17.29
N LYS A 139 8.74 13.36 -18.44
CA LYS A 139 7.78 12.29 -18.76
C LYS A 139 8.38 10.93 -18.47
N ILE A 140 7.73 10.19 -17.56
CA ILE A 140 8.12 8.82 -17.21
C ILE A 140 7.08 7.87 -17.78
N GLY A 141 7.47 7.06 -18.77
CA GLY A 141 6.60 6.09 -19.41
C GLY A 141 6.42 4.82 -18.57
N PHE A 142 5.30 4.11 -18.78
CA PHE A 142 5.00 2.85 -18.08
C PHE A 142 6.15 1.84 -18.19
N TRP A 143 6.66 1.60 -19.38
CA TRP A 143 7.73 0.62 -19.61
C TRP A 143 9.08 1.04 -19.03
N GLU A 144 9.34 2.32 -18.97
CA GLU A 144 10.55 2.86 -18.34
C GLU A 144 10.52 2.62 -16.84
N PHE A 145 9.40 2.95 -16.19
CA PHE A 145 9.18 2.67 -14.78
C PHE A 145 9.24 1.16 -14.48
N PHE A 146 8.50 0.34 -15.28
CA PHE A 146 8.40 -1.10 -15.08
C PHE A 146 9.77 -1.80 -15.12
N LYS A 147 10.63 -1.46 -16.08
CA LYS A 147 11.97 -2.08 -16.21
C LYS A 147 12.82 -1.92 -14.96
N SER A 148 12.81 -0.73 -14.36
CA SER A 148 13.54 -0.46 -13.13
C SER A 148 12.80 -1.01 -11.91
N GLY A 149 11.49 -0.82 -11.87
CA GLY A 149 10.62 -1.18 -10.76
C GLY A 149 10.56 -2.69 -10.52
N ILE A 150 10.46 -3.51 -11.58
CA ILE A 150 10.39 -4.96 -11.42
C ILE A 150 11.70 -5.55 -10.87
N ILE A 151 12.85 -5.03 -11.31
CA ILE A 151 14.15 -5.46 -10.79
C ILE A 151 14.25 -5.11 -9.30
N LEU A 152 13.90 -3.86 -8.95
CA LEU A 152 13.91 -3.41 -7.56
C LEU A 152 12.96 -4.25 -6.69
N THR A 153 11.76 -4.55 -7.19
CA THR A 153 10.77 -5.38 -6.48
C THR A 153 11.29 -6.78 -6.21
N VAL A 154 11.87 -7.44 -7.23
CA VAL A 154 12.42 -8.80 -7.07
C VAL A 154 13.55 -8.81 -6.04
N LEU A 155 14.50 -7.89 -6.14
CA LEU A 155 15.62 -7.80 -5.20
C LEU A 155 15.13 -7.51 -3.78
N SER A 156 14.17 -6.59 -3.63
CA SER A 156 13.58 -6.24 -2.33
C SER A 156 12.79 -7.40 -1.73
N PHE A 157 12.08 -8.18 -2.55
CA PHE A 157 11.36 -9.37 -2.09
C PHE A 157 12.32 -10.45 -1.57
N ILE A 158 13.38 -10.72 -2.30
CA ILE A 158 14.43 -11.67 -1.84
C ILE A 158 14.98 -11.22 -0.51
N LEU A 159 15.35 -9.94 -0.38
CA LEU A 159 15.88 -9.38 0.86
C LEU A 159 14.85 -9.46 1.99
N SER A 160 13.59 -9.11 1.73
CA SER A 160 12.50 -9.20 2.71
C SER A 160 12.31 -10.61 3.24
N ILE A 161 12.23 -11.60 2.34
CA ILE A 161 12.06 -13.01 2.72
C ILE A 161 13.27 -13.50 3.53
N VAL A 162 14.49 -13.17 3.11
CA VAL A 162 15.71 -13.56 3.85
C VAL A 162 15.73 -12.97 5.25
N VAL A 163 15.39 -11.68 5.39
CA VAL A 163 15.33 -11.03 6.71
C VAL A 163 14.26 -11.66 7.58
N LEU A 164 13.06 -11.92 7.05
CA LEU A 164 11.97 -12.53 7.81
C LEU A 164 12.27 -13.97 8.24
N LEU A 165 13.05 -14.73 7.46
CA LEU A 165 13.50 -16.07 7.84
C LEU A 165 14.57 -16.05 8.94
N ILE A 166 15.29 -14.94 9.11
CA ILE A 166 16.34 -14.81 10.14
C ILE A 166 15.75 -14.29 11.45
N VAL A 167 14.76 -13.39 11.36
CA VAL A 167 14.20 -12.67 12.51
C VAL A 167 12.95 -13.37 13.08
N GLY A 168 12.17 -14.06 12.24
CA GLY A 168 11.00 -14.85 12.63
C GLY A 168 11.39 -16.25 12.99
#